data_cadf17914eb0347344a076b891b52927
#
_entry.id   cadf17914eb0347344a076b891b52927
#
_cell.length_a   1.000
_cell.length_b   1.000
_cell.length_c   1.000
_cell.angle_alpha   90.00
_cell.angle_beta   90.00
_cell.angle_gamma   90.00
#
_symmetry.space_group_name_H-M   'P 1'
#
loop_
_entity.id
_entity.type
_entity.pdbx_description
1 polymer ?
#
loop_
_entity_poly.entity_id
_entity_poly.type
_entity_poly.pdbx_seq_one_letter_code
_entity_poly.pdbx_strand_id
1 'polypeptide(L)'
;MVQIETLPNGVRLVTEAMDTVRSAALGIWVGGGSREETPEESGAAHFIEHMLFKGTQRRTAQDIARETDAIGGQMNAFTTKECTCFY
;
A
#
# COMPACT_ATOMS: atom_id res chain seq x y z
N MET A 1 18.26 13.22 3.80
CA MET A 1 19.07 12.10 3.30
C MET A 1 18.23 10.83 3.31
N VAL A 2 18.25 10.10 2.22
CA VAL A 2 17.53 8.84 2.12
C VAL A 2 18.29 7.75 2.89
N GLN A 3 17.56 7.01 3.70
CA GLN A 3 18.12 5.88 4.46
C GLN A 3 17.42 4.59 3.98
N ILE A 4 18.21 3.54 3.82
CA ILE A 4 17.69 2.23 3.40
C ILE A 4 18.10 1.19 4.43
N GLU A 5 17.13 0.42 4.89
CA GLU A 5 17.33 -0.62 5.88
C GLU A 5 16.59 -1.87 5.45
N THR A 6 17.19 -3.04 5.65
CA THR A 6 16.52 -4.31 5.39
C THR A 6 16.12 -4.93 6.72
N LEU A 7 14.83 -5.18 6.89
CA LEU A 7 14.29 -5.80 8.09
C LEU A 7 14.61 -7.31 8.12
N PRO A 8 14.56 -7.94 9.29
CA PRO A 8 14.85 -9.38 9.39
C PRO A 8 14.00 -10.28 8.49
N ASN A 9 12.79 -9.84 8.16
CA ASN A 9 11.88 -10.58 7.28
C ASN A 9 12.14 -10.33 5.79
N GLY A 10 13.17 -9.55 5.45
CA GLY A 10 13.52 -9.24 4.07
C GLY A 10 12.85 -8.00 3.49
N VAL A 11 11.94 -7.38 4.21
CA VAL A 11 11.31 -6.13 3.76
C VAL A 11 12.33 -5.00 3.80
N ARG A 12 12.39 -4.21 2.73
CA ARG A 12 13.25 -3.03 2.69
C ARG A 12 12.46 -1.81 3.13
N LEU A 13 13.02 -1.08 4.07
CA LEU A 13 12.45 0.15 4.58
C LEU A 13 13.28 1.31 4.04
N VAL A 14 12.64 2.19 3.27
CA VAL A 14 13.29 3.38 2.72
C VAL A 14 12.65 4.59 3.37
N THR A 15 13.45 5.43 4.01
CA THR A 15 12.93 6.59 4.71
C THR A 15 13.71 7.85 4.32
N GLU A 16 13.02 8.97 4.37
CA GLU A 16 13.63 10.28 4.21
C GLU A 16 12.91 11.27 5.12
N ALA A 17 13.65 11.88 6.02
CA ALA A 17 13.13 12.92 6.89
C ALA A 17 13.22 14.27 6.17
N MET A 18 12.13 15.01 6.14
CA MET A 18 12.03 16.32 5.48
C MET A 18 11.53 17.34 6.49
N ASP A 19 12.47 18.10 7.06
CA ASP A 19 12.14 19.03 8.14
C ASP A 19 11.30 20.22 7.71
N THR A 20 11.22 20.47 6.41
CA THR A 20 10.52 21.63 5.85
C THR A 20 9.03 21.39 5.63
N VAL A 21 8.56 20.16 5.81
CA VAL A 21 7.15 19.80 5.59
C VAL A 21 6.56 19.20 6.85
N ARG A 22 5.23 19.37 7.01
CA ARG A 22 4.49 18.84 8.16
C ARG A 22 3.65 17.62 7.79
N SER A 23 3.67 17.23 6.53
CA SER A 23 2.95 16.06 6.04
C SER A 23 3.86 14.85 6.02
N ALA A 24 3.25 13.67 5.92
CA ALA A 24 3.97 12.42 5.75
C ALA A 24 3.36 11.65 4.59
N ALA A 25 4.20 11.00 3.82
CA ALA A 25 3.78 10.11 2.75
C ALA A 25 4.31 8.72 3.04
N LEU A 26 3.46 7.70 2.90
CA LEU A 26 3.81 6.32 3.13
C LEU A 26 3.40 5.49 1.91
N GLY A 27 4.28 4.65 1.45
CA GLY A 27 3.97 3.72 0.35
C GLY A 27 4.40 2.31 0.72
N ILE A 28 3.55 1.35 0.39
CA ILE A 28 3.86 -0.06 0.55
C ILE A 28 3.86 -0.66 -0.85
N TRP A 29 5.03 -1.14 -1.29
CA TRP A 29 5.25 -1.67 -2.62
C TRP A 29 5.37 -3.18 -2.55
N VAL A 30 4.50 -3.87 -3.27
CA VAL A 30 4.51 -5.33 -3.35
C VAL A 30 5.01 -5.72 -4.74
N GLY A 31 6.03 -6.54 -4.82
CA GLY A 31 6.65 -6.96 -6.08
C GLY A 31 5.84 -8.02 -6.79
N GLY A 32 4.54 -7.80 -6.96
CA GLY A 32 3.65 -8.70 -7.68
C GLY A 32 2.56 -7.91 -8.36
N GLY A 33 2.42 -8.09 -9.66
CA GLY A 33 1.41 -7.43 -10.45
C GLY A 33 0.80 -8.41 -11.44
N SER A 34 0.09 -7.89 -12.44
CA SER A 34 -0.66 -8.76 -13.36
C SER A 34 0.24 -9.66 -14.21
N ARG A 35 1.50 -9.31 -14.40
CA ARG A 35 2.45 -10.15 -15.15
C ARG A 35 2.71 -11.50 -14.48
N GLU A 36 2.64 -11.55 -13.16
CA GLU A 36 2.89 -12.75 -12.38
C GLU A 36 1.70 -13.70 -12.33
N GLU A 37 0.56 -13.28 -12.86
CA GLU A 37 -0.68 -14.07 -12.78
C GLU A 37 -0.72 -15.16 -13.82
N THR A 38 -1.13 -16.36 -13.41
CA THR A 38 -1.47 -17.42 -14.35
C THR A 38 -2.83 -17.11 -14.98
N PRO A 39 -3.25 -17.80 -16.06
CA PRO A 39 -4.57 -17.60 -16.63
C PRO A 39 -5.71 -17.79 -15.63
N GLU A 40 -5.55 -18.72 -14.69
CA GLU A 40 -6.54 -18.98 -13.64
C GLU A 40 -6.59 -17.87 -12.60
N GLU A 41 -5.49 -17.13 -12.46
CA GLU A 41 -5.38 -16.04 -11.48
C GLU A 41 -5.60 -14.67 -12.11
N SER A 42 -5.98 -14.62 -13.38
CA SER A 42 -6.11 -13.35 -14.10
C SER A 42 -7.04 -12.39 -13.38
N GLY A 43 -6.54 -11.19 -13.10
CA GLY A 43 -7.26 -10.17 -12.35
C GLY A 43 -7.11 -10.25 -10.84
N ALA A 44 -6.37 -11.25 -10.32
CA ALA A 44 -6.25 -11.45 -8.87
C ALA A 44 -5.60 -10.27 -8.17
N ALA A 45 -4.50 -9.75 -8.71
CA ALA A 45 -3.79 -8.62 -8.07
C ALA A 45 -4.69 -7.39 -7.99
N HIS A 46 -5.41 -7.08 -9.04
CA HIS A 46 -6.34 -5.95 -9.08
C HIS A 46 -7.51 -6.18 -8.12
N PHE A 47 -8.04 -7.40 -8.05
CA PHE A 47 -9.11 -7.75 -7.14
C PHE A 47 -8.67 -7.62 -5.69
N ILE A 48 -7.49 -8.13 -5.35
CA ILE A 48 -6.95 -8.04 -3.99
C ILE A 48 -6.75 -6.57 -3.61
N GLU A 49 -6.24 -5.75 -4.53
CA GLU A 49 -6.11 -4.32 -4.30
C GLU A 49 -7.44 -3.70 -3.85
N HIS A 50 -8.52 -3.99 -4.56
CA HIS A 50 -9.84 -3.47 -4.20
C HIS A 50 -10.32 -4.00 -2.85
N MET A 51 -10.06 -5.28 -2.57
CA MET A 51 -10.55 -5.91 -1.34
C MET A 51 -9.89 -5.37 -0.08
N LEU A 52 -8.68 -4.84 -0.18
CA LEU A 52 -7.99 -4.30 0.99
C LEU A 52 -8.65 -3.05 1.56
N PHE A 53 -9.49 -2.38 0.76
CA PHE A 53 -10.25 -1.21 1.23
C PHE A 53 -11.65 -1.56 1.72
N LYS A 54 -12.04 -2.84 1.66
CA LYS A 54 -13.41 -3.26 2.01
C LYS A 54 -13.56 -3.68 3.47
N GLY A 55 -12.45 -3.77 4.18
CA GLY A 55 -12.50 -4.07 5.61
C GLY A 55 -11.55 -5.19 6.02
N THR A 56 -11.36 -5.29 7.31
CA THR A 56 -10.55 -6.30 7.96
C THR A 56 -11.36 -6.90 9.13
N GLN A 57 -10.74 -7.79 9.89
CA GLN A 57 -11.40 -8.34 11.08
C GLN A 57 -11.69 -7.27 12.14
N ARG A 58 -10.90 -6.19 12.18
CA ARG A 58 -11.00 -5.15 13.20
C ARG A 58 -11.63 -3.85 12.69
N ARG A 59 -11.73 -3.68 11.37
CA ARG A 59 -12.23 -2.44 10.77
C ARG A 59 -13.16 -2.75 9.61
N THR A 60 -14.30 -2.09 9.59
CA THR A 60 -15.18 -2.12 8.41
C THR A 60 -14.61 -1.16 7.35
N ALA A 61 -15.17 -1.21 6.14
CA ALA A 61 -14.81 -0.24 5.11
C ALA A 61 -15.08 1.20 5.57
N GLN A 62 -16.18 1.41 6.32
CA GLN A 62 -16.49 2.73 6.88
C GLN A 62 -15.49 3.16 7.92
N ASP A 63 -15.02 2.23 8.76
CA ASP A 63 -14.00 2.53 9.76
C ASP A 63 -12.71 3.01 9.11
N ILE A 64 -12.27 2.33 8.05
CA ILE A 64 -11.08 2.72 7.31
C ILE A 64 -11.22 4.13 6.75
N ALA A 65 -12.35 4.43 6.12
CA ALA A 65 -12.62 5.76 5.57
C ALA A 65 -12.66 6.82 6.66
N ARG A 66 -13.32 6.51 7.79
CA ARG A 66 -13.47 7.45 8.90
C ARG A 66 -12.13 7.76 9.57
N GLU A 67 -11.32 6.74 9.82
CA GLU A 67 -10.01 6.94 10.46
C GLU A 67 -9.07 7.72 9.55
N THR A 68 -9.12 7.46 8.24
CA THR A 68 -8.33 8.20 7.27
C THR A 68 -8.73 9.67 7.24
N ASP A 69 -10.04 9.93 7.22
CA ASP A 69 -10.56 11.31 7.23
C ASP A 69 -10.20 12.04 8.51
N ALA A 70 -10.19 11.32 9.64
CA ALA A 70 -9.92 11.94 10.96
C ALA A 70 -8.53 12.56 11.03
N ILE A 71 -7.57 12.05 10.28
CA ILE A 71 -6.21 12.62 10.24
C ILE A 71 -5.97 13.47 9.00
N GLY A 72 -7.02 13.72 8.21
CA GLY A 72 -6.89 14.47 6.97
C GLY A 72 -6.10 13.75 5.90
N GLY A 73 -6.04 12.43 5.99
CA GLY A 73 -5.25 11.61 5.09
C GLY A 73 -5.98 11.22 3.82
N GLN A 74 -5.23 10.68 2.90
CA GLN A 74 -5.75 10.10 1.67
C GLN A 74 -5.08 8.75 1.46
N MET A 75 -5.86 7.75 1.10
CA MET A 75 -5.37 6.41 0.79
C MET A 75 -5.75 6.04 -0.61
N ASN A 76 -4.84 5.41 -1.31
CA ASN A 76 -5.09 4.94 -2.67
C ASN A 76 -4.17 3.75 -2.97
N ALA A 77 -4.37 3.16 -4.13
CA ALA A 77 -3.54 2.04 -4.57
C ALA A 77 -3.54 1.98 -6.08
N PHE A 78 -2.53 1.33 -6.63
CA PHE A 78 -2.53 1.00 -8.06
C PHE A 78 -1.86 -0.36 -8.25
N THR A 79 -2.26 -1.05 -9.31
CA THR A 79 -1.67 -2.31 -9.74
C THR A 79 -1.20 -2.14 -11.18
N THR A 80 0.07 -2.47 -11.40
CA THR A 80 0.65 -2.52 -12.73
C THR A 80 0.97 -3.97 -13.08
N LYS A 81 1.58 -4.17 -14.23
CA LYS A 81 2.03 -5.51 -14.63
C LYS A 81 3.12 -6.04 -13.71
N GLU A 82 3.87 -5.18 -13.04
CA GLU A 82 5.07 -5.55 -12.30
C GLU A 82 4.96 -5.37 -10.80
N CYS A 83 4.06 -4.54 -10.31
CA CYS A 83 3.94 -4.31 -8.88
C CYS A 83 2.54 -3.84 -8.50
N THR A 84 2.26 -3.93 -7.21
CA THR A 84 1.08 -3.32 -6.59
C THR A 84 1.57 -2.38 -5.51
N CYS A 85 1.02 -1.17 -5.46
CA CYS A 85 1.40 -0.16 -4.47
C CYS A 85 0.18 0.34 -3.73
N PHE A 86 0.32 0.44 -2.41
CA PHE A 86 -0.68 1.06 -1.53
C PHE A 86 -0.05 2.31 -0.92
N TYR A 87 -0.69 3.47 -1.08
CA TYR A 87 -0.12 4.72 -0.61
C TYR A 87 -1.18 5.69 -0.08
#